data_194ca0dd588fa68ae086c37148d65bdb
#
_entry.id   194ca0dd588fa68ae086c37148d65bdb
#
_cell.length_a   1.000
_cell.length_b   1.000
_cell.length_c   1.000
_cell.angle_alpha   90.00
_cell.angle_beta   90.00
_cell.angle_gamma   90.00
#
_symmetry.space_group_name_H-M   'P 1'
#
loop_
_entity.id
_entity.type
_entity.pdbx_description
1 polymer ?
#
loop_
_entity_poly.entity_id
_entity_poly.type
_entity_poly.pdbx_seq_one_letter_code
_entity_poly.pdbx_strand_id
1 'polypeptide(L)'
;SDTSSEEYQIAKSDLDLQKNLLTRKTEILTLLKEGRWKEAYYLQWQAEEKNYEIVSNDPTASSDLKMAVDRERKTYQALYPLNIKAHNLVYPTYGIDQIVWILEAIIPSLFVVAIIFMLTQLFAERYQNHLDTAQLYPFSKVAFAMSSLGVGVGYVTVLFIGISGFSFLVGSLISGFGQLDYPYPIYSLVNQEVTIGKIQDV
;
A
#
# COMPACT_ATOMS: atom_id res chain seq x y z
N SER A 1 -53.24 3.78 -6.93
CA SER A 1 -53.10 3.50 -5.46
C SER A 1 -52.10 2.40 -5.14
N ASP A 2 -51.64 1.63 -6.12
CA ASP A 2 -50.66 0.54 -5.89
C ASP A 2 -49.22 1.03 -5.79
N THR A 3 -48.81 2.04 -6.57
CA THR A 3 -47.44 2.56 -6.59
C THR A 3 -46.96 3.08 -5.22
N SER A 4 -47.81 3.74 -4.44
CA SER A 4 -47.47 4.24 -3.12
C SER A 4 -47.23 3.12 -2.09
N SER A 5 -47.85 1.97 -2.29
CA SER A 5 -47.64 0.78 -1.45
C SER A 5 -46.33 0.09 -1.77
N GLU A 6 -45.95 0.00 -3.04
CA GLU A 6 -44.69 -0.58 -3.49
C GLU A 6 -43.49 0.30 -3.09
N GLU A 7 -43.58 1.61 -3.26
CA GLU A 7 -42.55 2.56 -2.83
C GLU A 7 -42.33 2.49 -1.30
N TYR A 8 -43.41 2.38 -0.53
CA TYR A 8 -43.30 2.21 0.94
C TYR A 8 -42.63 0.90 1.32
N GLN A 9 -42.94 -0.21 0.65
CA GLN A 9 -42.32 -1.50 0.92
C GLN A 9 -40.83 -1.50 0.55
N ILE A 10 -40.46 -0.88 -0.56
CA ILE A 10 -39.03 -0.71 -0.96
C ILE A 10 -38.29 0.14 0.08
N ALA A 11 -38.84 1.30 0.46
CA ALA A 11 -38.22 2.17 1.46
C ALA A 11 -38.08 1.49 2.84
N LYS A 12 -39.05 0.67 3.23
CA LYS A 12 -38.98 -0.12 4.47
C LYS A 12 -37.91 -1.19 4.40
N SER A 13 -37.82 -1.91 3.28
CA SER A 13 -36.79 -2.93 3.04
C SER A 13 -35.39 -2.32 3.10
N ASP A 14 -35.19 -1.16 2.46
CA ASP A 14 -33.92 -0.43 2.49
C ASP A 14 -33.55 0.04 3.90
N LEU A 15 -34.53 0.54 4.66
CA LEU A 15 -34.34 0.94 6.05
C LEU A 15 -33.92 -0.24 6.93
N ASP A 16 -34.56 -1.39 6.78
CA ASP A 16 -34.25 -2.59 7.54
C ASP A 16 -32.86 -3.14 7.17
N LEU A 17 -32.50 -3.06 5.88
CA LEU A 17 -31.16 -3.41 5.43
C LEU A 17 -30.10 -2.49 6.05
N GLN A 18 -30.32 -1.18 6.04
CA GLN A 18 -29.40 -0.21 6.65
C GLN A 18 -29.26 -0.41 8.16
N LYS A 19 -30.35 -0.71 8.86
CA LYS A 19 -30.32 -1.02 10.30
C LYS A 19 -29.51 -2.29 10.58
N ASN A 20 -29.70 -3.33 9.79
CA ASN A 20 -28.93 -4.57 9.91
C ASN A 20 -27.43 -4.35 9.69
N LEU A 21 -27.07 -3.56 8.68
CA LEU A 21 -25.67 -3.18 8.40
C LEU A 21 -25.07 -2.36 9.54
N LEU A 22 -25.83 -1.41 10.11
CA LEU A 22 -25.38 -0.60 11.23
C LEU A 22 -25.17 -1.45 12.48
N THR A 23 -26.11 -2.34 12.79
CA THR A 23 -26.02 -3.25 13.93
C THR A 23 -24.77 -4.13 13.82
N ARG A 24 -24.55 -4.71 12.64
CA ARG A 24 -23.37 -5.53 12.36
C ARG A 24 -22.06 -4.76 12.50
N LYS A 25 -22.00 -3.54 11.94
CA LYS A 25 -20.82 -2.67 12.09
C LYS A 25 -20.56 -2.32 13.56
N THR A 26 -21.61 -2.06 14.33
CA THR A 26 -21.49 -1.75 15.76
C THR A 26 -20.98 -2.96 16.54
N GLU A 27 -21.46 -4.15 16.22
CA GLU A 27 -20.97 -5.41 16.81
C GLU A 27 -19.47 -5.62 16.53
N ILE A 28 -19.06 -5.48 15.27
CA ILE A 28 -17.64 -5.58 14.87
C ILE A 28 -16.80 -4.56 15.65
N LEU A 29 -17.22 -3.30 15.73
CA LEU A 29 -16.52 -2.26 16.49
C LEU A 29 -16.40 -2.58 17.97
N THR A 30 -17.42 -3.18 18.57
CA THR A 30 -17.40 -3.60 19.96
C THR A 30 -16.39 -4.71 20.18
N LEU A 31 -16.40 -5.74 19.32
CA LEU A 31 -15.44 -6.84 19.36
C LEU A 31 -13.99 -6.34 19.18
N LEU A 32 -13.77 -5.39 18.28
CA LEU A 32 -12.44 -4.78 18.08
C LEU A 32 -11.97 -4.00 19.32
N LYS A 33 -12.87 -3.28 20.00
CA LYS A 33 -12.55 -2.56 21.25
C LYS A 33 -12.25 -3.52 22.42
N GLU A 34 -12.90 -4.66 22.44
CA GLU A 34 -12.67 -5.71 23.43
C GLU A 34 -11.41 -6.54 23.17
N GLY A 35 -10.73 -6.32 22.04
CA GLY A 35 -9.56 -7.10 21.63
C GLY A 35 -9.88 -8.50 21.10
N ARG A 36 -11.13 -8.77 20.76
CA ARG A 36 -11.62 -10.03 20.19
C ARG A 36 -11.45 -10.03 18.67
N TRP A 37 -10.20 -9.91 18.23
CA TRP A 37 -9.84 -9.71 16.81
C TRP A 37 -10.33 -10.83 15.92
N LYS A 38 -10.18 -12.08 16.35
CA LYS A 38 -10.59 -13.26 15.61
C LYS A 38 -12.06 -13.23 15.23
N GLU A 39 -12.93 -12.93 16.19
CA GLU A 39 -14.37 -12.90 15.98
C GLU A 39 -14.79 -11.71 15.11
N ALA A 40 -14.19 -10.54 15.34
CA ALA A 40 -14.44 -9.36 14.53
C ALA A 40 -14.09 -9.59 13.06
N TYR A 41 -12.91 -10.15 12.76
CA TYR A 41 -12.49 -10.42 11.38
C TYR A 41 -13.26 -11.55 10.73
N TYR A 42 -13.72 -12.54 11.50
CA TYR A 42 -14.61 -13.56 10.98
C TYR A 42 -15.93 -12.96 10.48
N LEU A 43 -16.54 -12.08 11.27
CA LEU A 43 -17.75 -11.37 10.85
C LEU A 43 -17.51 -10.46 9.64
N GLN A 44 -16.36 -9.81 9.60
CA GLN A 44 -15.96 -8.95 8.49
C GLN A 44 -15.73 -9.77 7.21
N TRP A 45 -14.98 -10.89 7.29
CA TRP A 45 -14.81 -11.80 6.19
C TRP A 45 -16.13 -12.32 5.62
N GLN A 46 -17.06 -12.74 6.47
CA GLN A 46 -18.39 -13.17 6.03
C GLN A 46 -19.18 -12.06 5.30
N ALA A 47 -18.98 -10.79 5.70
CA ALA A 47 -19.60 -9.66 5.01
C ALA A 47 -18.99 -9.46 3.62
N GLU A 48 -17.65 -9.49 3.55
CA GLU A 48 -16.94 -9.28 2.28
C GLU A 48 -17.12 -10.47 1.32
N GLU A 49 -17.31 -11.70 1.82
CA GLU A 49 -17.65 -12.86 0.97
C GLU A 49 -18.98 -12.61 0.23
N LYS A 50 -20.02 -12.15 0.94
CA LYS A 50 -21.31 -11.81 0.31
C LYS A 50 -21.19 -10.63 -0.66
N ASN A 51 -20.41 -9.62 -0.29
CA ASN A 51 -20.16 -8.47 -1.14
C ASN A 51 -19.44 -8.90 -2.43
N TYR A 52 -18.45 -9.78 -2.31
CA TYR A 52 -17.74 -10.34 -3.45
C TYR A 52 -18.65 -11.15 -4.37
N GLU A 53 -19.54 -11.99 -3.83
CA GLU A 53 -20.52 -12.73 -4.63
C GLU A 53 -21.41 -11.78 -5.46
N ILE A 54 -21.87 -10.69 -4.86
CA ILE A 54 -22.71 -9.69 -5.55
C ILE A 54 -21.90 -8.99 -6.66
N VAL A 55 -20.71 -8.47 -6.32
CA VAL A 55 -19.91 -7.68 -7.25
C VAL A 55 -19.32 -8.54 -8.38
N SER A 56 -18.91 -9.78 -8.09
CA SER A 56 -18.35 -10.68 -9.10
C SER A 56 -19.38 -11.09 -10.15
N ASN A 57 -20.64 -11.24 -9.76
CA ASN A 57 -21.76 -11.60 -10.64
C ASN A 57 -22.36 -10.38 -11.37
N ASP A 58 -21.98 -9.16 -11.01
CA ASP A 58 -22.42 -7.95 -11.70
C ASP A 58 -21.58 -7.71 -12.97
N PRO A 59 -22.18 -7.80 -14.17
CA PRO A 59 -21.47 -7.57 -15.41
C PRO A 59 -21.07 -6.10 -15.61
N THR A 60 -21.67 -5.18 -14.87
CA THR A 60 -21.38 -3.74 -14.94
C THR A 60 -20.28 -3.29 -13.98
N ALA A 61 -19.91 -4.15 -13.03
CA ALA A 61 -18.86 -3.85 -12.08
C ALA A 61 -17.48 -3.81 -12.77
N SER A 62 -16.73 -2.72 -12.52
CA SER A 62 -15.38 -2.55 -13.05
C SER A 62 -14.41 -3.62 -12.49
N SER A 63 -13.36 -3.94 -13.25
CA SER A 63 -12.30 -4.85 -12.78
C SER A 63 -11.65 -4.35 -11.49
N ASP A 64 -11.46 -3.03 -11.36
CA ASP A 64 -10.86 -2.43 -10.16
C ASP A 64 -11.74 -2.61 -8.92
N LEU A 65 -13.06 -2.49 -9.08
CA LEU A 65 -14.00 -2.75 -7.98
C LEU A 65 -13.96 -4.22 -7.57
N LYS A 66 -13.96 -5.15 -8.53
CA LYS A 66 -13.85 -6.59 -8.26
C LYS A 66 -12.55 -6.93 -7.53
N MET A 67 -11.43 -6.37 -7.96
CA MET A 67 -10.13 -6.53 -7.28
C MET A 67 -10.13 -5.92 -5.87
N ALA A 68 -10.74 -4.76 -5.68
CA ALA A 68 -10.79 -4.10 -4.36
C ALA A 68 -11.57 -4.95 -3.35
N VAL A 69 -12.72 -5.48 -3.76
CA VAL A 69 -13.56 -6.34 -2.90
C VAL A 69 -12.87 -7.69 -2.63
N ASP A 70 -12.24 -8.29 -3.65
CA ASP A 70 -11.48 -9.54 -3.48
C ASP A 70 -10.29 -9.37 -2.53
N ARG A 71 -9.61 -8.23 -2.59
CA ARG A 71 -8.53 -7.87 -1.67
C ARG A 71 -9.02 -7.85 -0.22
N GLU A 72 -10.11 -7.13 0.05
CA GLU A 72 -10.64 -7.02 1.42
C GLU A 72 -11.08 -8.38 1.94
N ARG A 73 -11.82 -9.15 1.14
CA ARG A 73 -12.23 -10.51 1.45
C ARG A 73 -11.04 -11.39 1.85
N LYS A 74 -10.01 -11.47 0.99
CA LYS A 74 -8.82 -12.30 1.22
C LYS A 74 -8.01 -11.81 2.43
N THR A 75 -7.93 -10.49 2.64
CA THR A 75 -7.23 -9.92 3.80
C THR A 75 -7.88 -10.35 5.10
N TYR A 76 -9.20 -10.23 5.24
CA TYR A 76 -9.88 -10.67 6.46
C TYR A 76 -9.87 -12.20 6.62
N GLN A 77 -9.93 -12.94 5.52
CA GLN A 77 -9.77 -14.40 5.53
C GLN A 77 -8.39 -14.81 6.11
N ALA A 78 -7.35 -14.07 5.80
CA ALA A 78 -6.01 -14.34 6.30
C ALA A 78 -5.80 -13.83 7.74
N LEU A 79 -6.47 -12.76 8.14
CA LEU A 79 -6.33 -12.16 9.48
C LEU A 79 -7.09 -12.92 10.57
N TYR A 80 -8.30 -13.44 10.27
CA TYR A 80 -9.12 -14.02 11.33
C TYR A 80 -8.47 -15.21 12.08
N PRO A 81 -7.66 -16.11 11.46
CA PRO A 81 -7.00 -17.19 12.18
C PRO A 81 -5.84 -16.70 13.05
N LEU A 82 -5.23 -15.55 12.73
CA LEU A 82 -4.03 -15.05 13.38
C LEU A 82 -4.32 -14.36 14.73
N ASN A 83 -5.54 -13.89 14.95
CA ASN A 83 -5.97 -13.17 16.15
C ASN A 83 -5.05 -12.00 16.53
N ILE A 84 -4.61 -11.24 15.54
CA ILE A 84 -3.75 -10.07 15.71
C ILE A 84 -4.48 -8.79 15.32
N LYS A 85 -4.04 -7.66 15.84
CA LYS A 85 -4.57 -6.35 15.46
C LYS A 85 -4.25 -6.06 13.99
N ALA A 86 -5.25 -5.61 13.22
CA ALA A 86 -5.01 -5.20 11.83
C ALA A 86 -4.09 -3.99 11.76
N HIS A 87 -3.13 -4.04 10.86
CA HIS A 87 -2.27 -2.92 10.51
C HIS A 87 -2.98 -1.99 9.54
N ASN A 88 -2.74 -0.69 9.67
CA ASN A 88 -3.18 0.25 8.66
C ASN A 88 -2.10 0.37 7.58
N LEU A 89 -2.31 -0.31 6.45
CA LEU A 89 -1.34 -0.32 5.35
C LEU A 89 -1.34 0.98 4.53
N VAL A 90 -2.41 1.79 4.64
CA VAL A 90 -2.49 3.10 3.97
C VAL A 90 -1.71 4.16 4.74
N TYR A 91 -1.83 4.13 6.07
CA TYR A 91 -1.09 5.00 6.99
C TYR A 91 -0.32 4.14 7.98
N PRO A 92 0.83 3.59 7.58
CA PRO A 92 1.56 2.63 8.38
C PRO A 92 2.05 3.28 9.68
N THR A 93 1.83 2.59 10.80
CA THR A 93 2.27 3.02 12.13
C THR A 93 3.34 2.13 12.71
N TYR A 94 3.45 0.88 12.27
CA TYR A 94 4.50 -0.05 12.67
C TYR A 94 5.79 0.17 11.87
N GLY A 95 6.95 -0.05 12.47
CA GLY A 95 8.24 0.22 11.86
C GLY A 95 8.44 -0.52 10.53
N ILE A 96 8.05 -1.80 10.47
CA ILE A 96 8.22 -2.62 9.27
C ILE A 96 7.27 -2.21 8.14
N ASP A 97 6.02 -1.86 8.46
CA ASP A 97 5.04 -1.41 7.47
C ASP A 97 5.46 -0.08 6.83
N GLN A 98 6.14 0.78 7.61
CA GLN A 98 6.70 2.04 7.09
C GLN A 98 7.81 1.81 6.08
N ILE A 99 8.66 0.79 6.29
CA ILE A 99 9.69 0.43 5.31
C ILE A 99 9.03 0.00 4.01
N VAL A 100 8.05 -0.90 4.07
CA VAL A 100 7.32 -1.38 2.87
C VAL A 100 6.66 -0.20 2.15
N TRP A 101 6.00 0.68 2.88
CA TRP A 101 5.36 1.86 2.29
C TRP A 101 6.37 2.81 1.61
N ILE A 102 7.57 3.00 2.20
CA ILE A 102 8.64 3.80 1.59
C ILE A 102 9.13 3.14 0.31
N LEU A 103 9.32 1.81 0.33
CA LEU A 103 9.74 1.05 -0.84
C LEU A 103 8.74 1.20 -2.00
N GLU A 104 7.46 1.10 -1.72
CA GLU A 104 6.42 1.14 -2.75
C GLU A 104 6.09 2.57 -3.23
N ALA A 105 5.98 3.54 -2.31
CA ALA A 105 5.49 4.88 -2.63
C ALA A 105 6.61 5.88 -2.94
N ILE A 106 7.72 5.83 -2.21
CA ILE A 106 8.79 6.85 -2.26
C ILE A 106 9.88 6.49 -3.24
N ILE A 107 10.32 5.23 -3.27
CA ILE A 107 11.45 4.84 -4.14
C ILE A 107 11.22 5.17 -5.61
N PRO A 108 10.09 4.85 -6.25
CA PRO A 108 9.88 5.15 -7.66
C PRO A 108 10.01 6.65 -7.95
N SER A 109 9.43 7.49 -7.08
CA SER A 109 9.47 8.96 -7.22
C SER A 109 10.87 9.52 -6.95
N LEU A 110 11.55 9.04 -5.93
CA LEU A 110 12.88 9.48 -5.53
C LEU A 110 13.92 9.09 -6.59
N PHE A 111 13.75 7.92 -7.22
CA PHE A 111 14.60 7.46 -8.30
C PHE A 111 14.52 8.38 -9.53
N VAL A 112 13.31 8.82 -9.92
CA VAL A 112 13.11 9.77 -11.00
C VAL A 112 13.76 11.12 -10.69
N VAL A 113 13.55 11.65 -9.48
CA VAL A 113 14.16 12.91 -9.03
C VAL A 113 15.70 12.81 -9.03
N ALA A 114 16.24 11.69 -8.55
CA ALA A 114 17.69 11.45 -8.55
C ALA A 114 18.28 11.43 -9.97
N ILE A 115 17.61 10.77 -10.92
CA ILE A 115 18.04 10.76 -12.33
C ILE A 115 18.04 12.19 -12.90
N ILE A 116 16.96 12.96 -12.68
CA ILE A 116 16.86 14.35 -13.15
C ILE A 116 17.99 15.19 -12.55
N PHE A 117 18.22 15.06 -11.24
CA PHE A 117 19.28 15.79 -10.56
C PHE A 117 20.68 15.44 -11.10
N MET A 118 20.97 14.15 -11.30
CA MET A 118 22.23 13.71 -11.89
C MET A 118 22.44 14.25 -13.33
N LEU A 119 21.41 14.18 -14.16
CA LEU A 119 21.48 14.72 -15.51
C LEU A 119 21.71 16.23 -15.46
N THR A 120 21.03 16.94 -14.57
CA THR A 120 21.19 18.40 -14.40
C THR A 120 22.61 18.74 -13.97
N GLN A 121 23.19 18.00 -13.02
CA GLN A 121 24.58 18.20 -12.58
C GLN A 121 25.58 17.94 -13.71
N LEU A 122 25.41 16.85 -14.45
CA LEU A 122 26.27 16.54 -15.62
C LEU A 122 26.24 17.63 -16.69
N PHE A 123 25.07 18.24 -16.91
CA PHE A 123 24.97 19.35 -17.87
C PHE A 123 25.46 20.67 -17.28
N ALA A 124 25.20 20.96 -16.00
CA ALA A 124 25.63 22.20 -15.34
C ALA A 124 27.15 22.29 -15.22
N GLU A 125 27.82 21.20 -14.85
CA GLU A 125 29.30 21.14 -14.81
C GLU A 125 29.93 21.39 -16.20
N ARG A 126 29.32 20.86 -17.25
CA ARG A 126 29.78 21.13 -18.63
C ARG A 126 29.61 22.58 -19.05
N TYR A 127 28.58 23.26 -18.53
CA TYR A 127 28.30 24.67 -18.87
C TYR A 127 29.13 25.65 -18.04
N GLN A 128 29.38 25.36 -16.76
CA GLN A 128 30.12 26.26 -15.88
C GLN A 128 31.63 26.21 -16.04
N ASN A 129 32.19 25.06 -16.40
CA ASN A 129 33.65 24.85 -16.44
C ASN A 129 34.26 24.97 -17.83
N HIS A 130 33.61 25.66 -18.79
CA HIS A 130 34.13 25.80 -20.16
C HIS A 130 34.86 24.52 -20.59
N LEU A 131 34.21 23.65 -21.25
CA LEU A 131 34.50 22.27 -21.75
C LEU A 131 35.95 21.85 -21.98
N ASP A 132 36.88 22.78 -21.96
CA ASP A 132 38.27 22.59 -22.35
C ASP A 132 39.13 21.92 -21.29
N THR A 133 38.78 22.06 -20.02
CA THR A 133 39.51 21.41 -18.92
C THR A 133 39.25 19.91 -18.81
N ALA A 134 38.06 19.43 -19.14
CA ALA A 134 37.75 17.99 -19.12
C ALA A 134 38.47 17.24 -20.25
N GLN A 135 38.93 17.94 -21.32
CA GLN A 135 39.72 17.36 -22.40
C GLN A 135 41.20 17.23 -22.04
N LEU A 136 41.66 17.96 -21.01
CA LEU A 136 43.04 17.91 -20.54
C LEU A 136 43.32 16.77 -19.54
N TYR A 137 42.27 16.13 -19.02
CA TYR A 137 42.43 15.00 -18.13
C TYR A 137 42.64 13.71 -18.91
N PRO A 138 43.61 12.87 -18.50
CA PRO A 138 43.95 11.61 -19.16
C PRO A 138 42.90 10.50 -19.00
N PHE A 139 41.76 10.80 -18.37
CA PHE A 139 40.68 9.83 -18.17
C PHE A 139 39.72 9.79 -19.36
N SER A 140 39.26 8.58 -19.69
CA SER A 140 38.24 8.43 -20.72
C SER A 140 36.94 9.13 -20.32
N LYS A 141 36.22 9.74 -21.27
CA LYS A 141 34.93 10.40 -21.02
C LYS A 141 33.92 9.44 -20.35
N VAL A 142 34.03 8.14 -20.64
CA VAL A 142 33.22 7.08 -20.04
C VAL A 142 33.57 6.89 -18.58
N ALA A 143 34.86 6.89 -18.21
CA ALA A 143 35.28 6.74 -16.79
C ALA A 143 34.78 7.91 -15.95
N PHE A 144 34.82 9.14 -16.47
CA PHE A 144 34.29 10.31 -15.79
C PHE A 144 32.77 10.22 -15.59
N ALA A 145 32.01 9.86 -16.63
CA ALA A 145 30.56 9.69 -16.54
C ALA A 145 30.17 8.60 -15.55
N MET A 146 30.89 7.48 -15.56
CA MET A 146 30.65 6.38 -14.61
C MET A 146 30.99 6.76 -13.16
N SER A 147 32.02 7.55 -12.94
CA SER A 147 32.38 8.08 -11.62
C SER A 147 31.27 9.00 -11.07
N SER A 148 30.81 9.94 -11.89
CA SER A 148 29.71 10.85 -11.51
C SER A 148 28.39 10.10 -11.22
N LEU A 149 28.09 9.09 -12.04
CA LEU A 149 26.94 8.22 -11.81
C LEU A 149 27.09 7.44 -10.50
N GLY A 150 28.28 6.90 -10.21
CA GLY A 150 28.58 6.18 -8.97
C GLY A 150 28.40 7.06 -7.73
N VAL A 151 28.88 8.31 -7.75
CA VAL A 151 28.68 9.28 -6.67
C VAL A 151 27.17 9.58 -6.47
N GLY A 152 26.43 9.80 -7.55
CA GLY A 152 25.01 10.06 -7.47
C GLY A 152 24.21 8.89 -6.89
N VAL A 153 24.47 7.66 -7.38
CA VAL A 153 23.87 6.44 -6.82
C VAL A 153 24.22 6.27 -5.35
N GLY A 154 25.48 6.50 -4.97
CA GLY A 154 25.93 6.45 -3.57
C GLY A 154 25.17 7.43 -2.69
N TYR A 155 25.00 8.68 -3.13
CA TYR A 155 24.27 9.70 -2.40
C TYR A 155 22.78 9.33 -2.20
N VAL A 156 22.11 8.86 -3.28
CA VAL A 156 20.72 8.41 -3.21
C VAL A 156 20.57 7.22 -2.26
N THR A 157 21.51 6.29 -2.29
CA THR A 157 21.51 5.12 -1.40
C THR A 157 21.63 5.53 0.07
N VAL A 158 22.53 6.46 0.39
CA VAL A 158 22.71 6.98 1.76
C VAL A 158 21.46 7.70 2.25
N LEU A 159 20.86 8.55 1.40
CA LEU A 159 19.61 9.22 1.73
C LEU A 159 18.48 8.22 1.98
N PHE A 160 18.37 7.20 1.12
CA PHE A 160 17.37 6.17 1.25
C PHE A 160 17.51 5.40 2.57
N ILE A 161 18.72 4.94 2.91
CA ILE A 161 19.00 4.26 4.18
C ILE A 161 18.66 5.17 5.36
N GLY A 162 19.01 6.46 5.28
CA GLY A 162 18.71 7.44 6.31
C GLY A 162 17.21 7.64 6.53
N ILE A 163 16.45 7.85 5.46
CA ILE A 163 15.00 8.05 5.52
C ILE A 163 14.31 6.77 6.03
N SER A 164 14.66 5.61 5.48
CA SER A 164 14.07 4.33 5.88
C SER A 164 14.40 3.98 7.33
N GLY A 165 15.64 4.17 7.75
CA GLY A 165 16.08 3.94 9.12
C GLY A 165 15.37 4.87 10.11
N PHE A 166 15.27 6.16 9.80
CA PHE A 166 14.53 7.12 10.63
C PHE A 166 13.06 6.76 10.74
N SER A 167 12.40 6.48 9.62
CA SER A 167 10.97 6.09 9.61
C SER A 167 10.74 4.80 10.39
N PHE A 168 11.61 3.81 10.24
CA PHE A 168 11.54 2.57 11.01
C PHE A 168 11.64 2.83 12.51
N LEU A 169 12.56 3.67 12.94
CA LEU A 169 12.74 4.02 14.36
C LEU A 169 11.49 4.74 14.90
N VAL A 170 10.95 5.71 14.17
CA VAL A 170 9.75 6.44 14.57
C VAL A 170 8.55 5.50 14.66
N GLY A 171 8.32 4.66 13.65
CA GLY A 171 7.22 3.69 13.66
C GLY A 171 7.36 2.68 14.80
N SER A 172 8.58 2.19 15.03
CA SER A 172 8.86 1.24 16.11
C SER A 172 8.63 1.83 17.50
N LEU A 173 8.90 3.13 17.70
CA LEU A 173 8.64 3.84 18.95
C LEU A 173 7.15 4.08 19.19
N ILE A 174 6.35 4.30 18.13
CA ILE A 174 4.92 4.60 18.24
C ILE A 174 4.08 3.34 18.43
N SER A 175 4.30 2.33 17.60
CA SER A 175 3.44 1.14 17.52
C SER A 175 4.18 -0.20 17.66
N GLY A 176 5.50 -0.17 17.77
CA GLY A 176 6.34 -1.36 17.81
C GLY A 176 6.91 -1.75 16.43
N PHE A 177 7.70 -2.81 16.41
CA PHE A 177 8.41 -3.25 15.19
C PHE A 177 7.48 -3.72 14.07
N GLY A 178 6.29 -4.23 14.42
CA GLY A 178 5.40 -4.92 13.49
C GLY A 178 5.72 -6.42 13.38
N GLN A 179 4.98 -7.11 12.53
CA GLN A 179 5.11 -8.55 12.32
C GLN A 179 5.48 -8.85 10.87
N LEU A 180 6.59 -9.56 10.66
CA LEU A 180 7.05 -9.99 9.33
C LEU A 180 6.07 -10.96 8.65
N ASP A 181 5.38 -11.78 9.46
CA ASP A 181 4.38 -12.74 8.99
C ASP A 181 2.99 -12.12 8.75
N TYR A 182 2.88 -10.78 8.84
CA TYR A 182 1.60 -10.12 8.61
C TYR A 182 1.12 -10.35 7.17
N PRO A 183 -0.16 -10.72 6.95
CA PRO A 183 -0.71 -10.94 5.62
C PRO A 183 -0.75 -9.64 4.83
N TYR A 184 -0.07 -9.62 3.70
CA TYR A 184 0.06 -8.47 2.81
C TYR A 184 -0.55 -8.77 1.44
N PRO A 185 -1.45 -7.92 0.92
CA PRO A 185 -2.06 -8.12 -0.38
C PRO A 185 -1.06 -7.79 -1.50
N ILE A 186 -0.71 -8.78 -2.31
CA ILE A 186 0.18 -8.65 -3.47
C ILE A 186 -0.68 -8.61 -4.73
N TYR A 187 -0.48 -7.58 -5.55
CA TYR A 187 -1.22 -7.38 -6.80
C TYR A 187 -0.46 -7.96 -7.99
N SER A 188 -1.08 -8.87 -8.72
CA SER A 188 -0.58 -9.30 -10.01
C SER A 188 -1.18 -8.42 -11.11
N LEU A 189 -0.34 -7.59 -11.72
CA LEU A 189 -0.76 -6.76 -12.86
C LEU A 189 -1.05 -7.59 -14.12
N VAL A 190 -0.48 -8.79 -14.21
CA VAL A 190 -0.61 -9.66 -15.39
C VAL A 190 -1.96 -10.38 -15.38
N ASN A 191 -2.34 -10.94 -14.24
CA ASN A 191 -3.56 -11.75 -14.12
C ASN A 191 -4.74 -10.97 -13.53
N GLN A 192 -4.53 -9.73 -13.10
CA GLN A 192 -5.53 -8.93 -12.35
C GLN A 192 -6.07 -9.67 -11.12
N GLU A 193 -5.21 -10.42 -10.45
CA GLU A 193 -5.53 -11.19 -9.26
C GLU A 193 -4.84 -10.62 -8.03
N VAL A 194 -5.53 -10.73 -6.88
CA VAL A 194 -4.95 -10.41 -5.58
C VAL A 194 -4.57 -11.72 -4.90
N THR A 195 -3.31 -11.82 -4.49
CA THR A 195 -2.82 -12.92 -3.65
C THR A 195 -2.42 -12.37 -2.28
N ILE A 196 -2.54 -13.18 -1.25
CA ILE A 196 -2.07 -12.80 0.08
C ILE A 196 -0.73 -13.49 0.30
N GLY A 197 0.33 -12.69 0.39
CA GLY A 197 1.66 -13.09 0.82
C GLY A 197 1.93 -12.63 2.25
N LYS A 198 3.18 -12.66 2.67
CA LYS A 198 3.65 -12.10 3.93
C LYS A 198 4.46 -10.84 3.64
N ILE A 199 4.55 -9.93 4.61
CA ILE A 199 5.38 -8.71 4.47
C ILE A 199 6.83 -9.06 4.11
N GLN A 200 7.36 -10.15 4.64
CA GLN A 200 8.73 -10.60 4.33
C GLN A 200 8.92 -11.04 2.87
N ASP A 201 7.86 -11.27 2.11
CA ASP A 201 7.88 -11.77 0.73
C ASP A 201 7.74 -10.62 -0.29
N VAL A 202 7.53 -9.38 0.20
CA VAL A 202 7.44 -8.15 -0.59
C VAL A 202 8.83 -7.54 -0.81
#